data_b6f78b9f9b2d8ae3e8cbc17b0e997fc9
#
_entry.id   b6f78b9f9b2d8ae3e8cbc17b0e997fc9
#
_cell.length_a   1.000
_cell.length_b   1.000
_cell.length_c   1.000
_cell.angle_alpha   90.00
_cell.angle_beta   90.00
_cell.angle_gamma   90.00
#
_symmetry.space_group_name_H-M   'P 1'
#
loop_
_entity.id
_entity.type
_entity.pdbx_description
1 polymer ?
#
loop_
_entity_poly.entity_id
_entity_poly.type
_entity_poly.pdbx_seq_one_letter_code
_entity_poly.pdbx_strand_id
1 'polypeptide(L)'
;MEAVGTAPIAARLAQTTRSVEDIEHHYRIELELAERLRSAPRDERLGLYGEVYDELFRRVPNHPQLTRKVSDAERRAAVIDRVSLLRRFIDPETVFLEIGAGDGSLTLEVARHARKCYALDVSREILSGVQHPRVETVLSDGCSVPVPANSVTLAYSFQVMEHIHPEDALEQLRNLFAVIAPEGSYVCVTPNRLNGPHDVSKFYDPVARGFHLKEYTAAELEALFRRVGFSKVEAYPRFRGRYIRMPLGVIKSFEWLFGLLPYSIRKRIGRKPIIQNMLQVSLRATK
;
A
#
# COMPACT_ATOMS: atom_id res chain seq x y z
N MET A 1 7.71 -8.08 30.22
CA MET A 1 6.39 -8.14 29.54
C MET A 1 5.51 -7.07 30.18
N GLU A 2 5.60 -5.83 29.70
CA GLU A 2 4.72 -4.76 30.17
C GLU A 2 3.36 -4.92 29.54
N ALA A 3 2.32 -5.03 30.37
CA ALA A 3 0.94 -5.11 29.96
C ALA A 3 0.56 -3.88 29.13
N VAL A 4 0.29 -4.08 27.84
CA VAL A 4 -0.27 -3.06 26.95
C VAL A 4 -1.56 -2.54 27.59
N GLY A 5 -1.58 -1.24 27.93
CA GLY A 5 -2.70 -0.55 28.57
C GLY A 5 -4.01 -0.86 27.86
N THR A 6 -4.79 -1.72 28.46
CA THR A 6 -6.06 -2.24 27.97
C THR A 6 -7.18 -1.25 28.26
N ALA A 7 -7.40 -0.30 27.35
CA ALA A 7 -8.80 0.06 27.15
C ALA A 7 -9.52 -1.23 26.72
N PRO A 8 -10.69 -1.57 27.32
CA PRO A 8 -11.38 -2.80 26.99
C PRO A 8 -11.54 -2.92 25.48
N ILE A 9 -11.33 -4.11 24.92
CA ILE A 9 -11.51 -4.42 23.49
C ILE A 9 -12.83 -3.83 22.99
N ALA A 10 -13.89 -3.90 23.82
CA ALA A 10 -15.20 -3.28 23.57
C ALA A 10 -15.12 -1.77 23.23
N ALA A 11 -14.28 -0.97 23.89
CA ALA A 11 -14.15 0.46 23.59
C ALA A 11 -13.40 0.74 22.26
N ARG A 12 -12.57 -0.21 21.80
CA ARG A 12 -11.91 -0.15 20.48
C ARG A 12 -12.86 -0.57 19.36
N LEU A 13 -13.83 -1.41 19.67
CA LEU A 13 -14.82 -1.96 18.74
C LEU A 13 -16.02 -1.05 18.52
N ALA A 14 -16.28 -0.10 19.42
CA ALA A 14 -17.37 0.88 19.28
C ALA A 14 -17.29 1.75 18.00
N GLN A 15 -16.20 1.66 17.23
CA GLN A 15 -15.99 2.38 15.96
C GLN A 15 -16.30 1.50 14.73
N THR A 16 -16.79 0.29 14.90
CA THR A 16 -17.09 -0.63 13.79
C THR A 16 -18.50 -1.19 13.93
N THR A 17 -19.15 -1.49 12.82
CA THR A 17 -20.48 -2.14 12.78
C THR A 17 -20.39 -3.66 12.93
N ARG A 18 -19.17 -4.22 13.09
CA ARG A 18 -18.93 -5.66 13.24
C ARG A 18 -18.97 -6.08 14.70
N SER A 19 -19.42 -7.30 14.97
CA SER A 19 -19.38 -7.87 16.32
C SER A 19 -17.93 -8.13 16.79
N VAL A 20 -17.74 -8.33 18.09
CA VAL A 20 -16.44 -8.72 18.66
C VAL A 20 -16.00 -10.05 18.11
N GLU A 21 -16.92 -11.02 18.04
CA GLU A 21 -16.71 -12.37 17.55
C GLU A 21 -16.27 -12.37 16.08
N ASP A 22 -16.86 -11.52 15.24
CA ASP A 22 -16.50 -11.37 13.83
C ASP A 22 -15.09 -10.85 13.67
N ILE A 23 -14.69 -9.87 14.49
CA ILE A 23 -13.34 -9.28 14.41
C ILE A 23 -12.31 -10.27 14.94
N GLU A 24 -12.61 -11.00 16.00
CA GLU A 24 -11.73 -12.04 16.54
C GLU A 24 -11.57 -13.22 15.57
N HIS A 25 -12.67 -13.65 14.94
CA HIS A 25 -12.64 -14.66 13.90
C HIS A 25 -11.76 -14.21 12.73
N HIS A 26 -11.99 -13.01 12.22
CA HIS A 26 -11.18 -12.41 11.15
C HIS A 26 -9.70 -12.36 11.55
N TYR A 27 -9.37 -11.88 12.75
CA TYR A 27 -8.01 -11.78 13.22
C TYR A 27 -7.30 -13.14 13.26
N ARG A 28 -7.96 -14.21 13.77
CA ARG A 28 -7.39 -15.57 13.79
C ARG A 28 -7.11 -16.10 12.39
N ILE A 29 -8.06 -15.92 11.46
CA ILE A 29 -7.89 -16.38 10.08
C ILE A 29 -6.73 -15.62 9.41
N GLU A 30 -6.70 -14.31 9.57
CA GLU A 30 -5.64 -13.49 8.95
C GLU A 30 -4.26 -13.81 9.53
N LEU A 31 -4.13 -14.11 10.83
CA LEU A 31 -2.89 -14.57 11.43
C LEU A 31 -2.41 -15.90 10.83
N GLU A 32 -3.30 -16.88 10.71
CA GLU A 32 -3.00 -18.20 10.14
C GLU A 32 -2.49 -18.08 8.70
N LEU A 33 -3.21 -17.32 7.88
CA LEU A 33 -2.88 -17.15 6.47
C LEU A 33 -1.61 -16.31 6.27
N ALA A 34 -1.41 -15.28 7.08
CA ALA A 34 -0.20 -14.47 7.08
C ALA A 34 1.03 -15.30 7.49
N GLU A 35 0.87 -16.24 8.44
CA GLU A 35 1.97 -17.13 8.84
C GLU A 35 2.35 -18.10 7.71
N ARG A 36 1.38 -18.60 6.93
CA ARG A 36 1.66 -19.36 5.70
C ARG A 36 2.53 -18.57 4.74
N LEU A 37 2.22 -17.29 4.51
CA LEU A 37 3.04 -16.41 3.65
C LEU A 37 4.44 -16.16 4.23
N ARG A 38 4.55 -15.98 5.57
CA ARG A 38 5.84 -15.70 6.21
C ARG A 38 6.76 -16.90 6.25
N SER A 39 6.21 -18.11 6.43
CA SER A 39 6.97 -19.35 6.58
C SER A 39 7.23 -20.08 5.25
N ALA A 40 6.48 -19.78 4.20
CA ALA A 40 6.63 -20.43 2.91
C ALA A 40 7.98 -20.09 2.26
N PRO A 41 8.66 -21.08 1.65
CA PRO A 41 9.75 -20.82 0.73
C PRO A 41 9.32 -19.87 -0.38
N ARG A 42 10.27 -19.11 -0.92
CA ARG A 42 9.96 -18.06 -1.89
C ARG A 42 9.23 -18.55 -3.14
N ASP A 43 9.66 -19.67 -3.69
CA ASP A 43 9.07 -20.31 -4.89
C ASP A 43 7.62 -20.73 -4.68
N GLU A 44 7.28 -21.22 -3.49
CA GLU A 44 5.89 -21.54 -3.11
C GLU A 44 5.09 -20.27 -2.82
N ARG A 45 5.70 -19.26 -2.16
CA ARG A 45 5.04 -18.02 -1.73
C ARG A 45 4.48 -17.21 -2.91
N LEU A 46 5.16 -17.20 -4.06
CA LEU A 46 4.69 -16.51 -5.27
C LEU A 46 3.32 -17.03 -5.75
N GLY A 47 3.03 -18.33 -5.55
CA GLY A 47 1.70 -18.90 -5.82
C GLY A 47 0.67 -18.61 -4.75
N LEU A 48 1.09 -18.33 -3.51
CA LEU A 48 0.20 -18.22 -2.37
C LEU A 48 -0.52 -16.85 -2.27
N TYR A 49 0.02 -15.78 -2.83
CA TYR A 49 -0.59 -14.44 -2.67
C TYR A 49 -2.06 -14.40 -3.07
N GLY A 50 -2.42 -14.91 -4.24
CA GLY A 50 -3.81 -15.00 -4.67
C GLY A 50 -4.63 -15.96 -3.80
N GLU A 51 -4.10 -17.16 -3.53
CA GLU A 51 -4.80 -18.20 -2.78
C GLU A 51 -5.19 -17.77 -1.36
N VAL A 52 -4.29 -17.09 -0.63
CA VAL A 52 -4.56 -16.69 0.76
C VAL A 52 -5.62 -15.58 0.84
N TYR A 53 -5.69 -14.69 -0.17
CA TYR A 53 -6.76 -13.70 -0.24
C TYR A 53 -8.11 -14.34 -0.56
N ASP A 54 -8.16 -15.26 -1.51
CA ASP A 54 -9.38 -16.02 -1.84
C ASP A 54 -9.86 -16.83 -0.63
N GLU A 55 -8.94 -17.45 0.09
CA GLU A 55 -9.24 -18.19 1.32
C GLU A 55 -9.73 -17.26 2.42
N LEU A 56 -9.11 -16.09 2.64
CA LEU A 56 -9.57 -15.09 3.59
C LEU A 56 -11.03 -14.70 3.31
N PHE A 57 -11.34 -14.32 2.09
CA PHE A 57 -12.69 -13.86 1.74
C PHE A 57 -13.72 -14.96 1.86
N ARG A 58 -13.39 -16.21 1.56
CA ARG A 58 -14.27 -17.37 1.77
C ARG A 58 -14.52 -17.63 3.25
N ARG A 59 -13.48 -17.54 4.11
CA ARG A 59 -13.57 -17.83 5.56
C ARG A 59 -14.09 -16.64 6.36
N VAL A 60 -14.01 -15.43 5.83
CA VAL A 60 -14.47 -14.17 6.47
C VAL A 60 -15.44 -13.43 5.54
N PRO A 61 -16.66 -13.95 5.32
CA PRO A 61 -17.63 -13.38 4.38
C PRO A 61 -18.08 -11.96 4.76
N ASN A 62 -17.94 -11.56 6.04
CA ASN A 62 -18.20 -10.22 6.54
C ASN A 62 -16.92 -9.32 6.54
N HIS A 63 -15.89 -9.68 5.74
CA HIS A 63 -14.69 -8.89 5.60
C HIS A 63 -15.02 -7.47 5.08
N PRO A 64 -14.41 -6.39 5.64
CA PRO A 64 -14.75 -5.01 5.26
C PRO A 64 -14.59 -4.71 3.77
N GLN A 65 -13.66 -5.36 3.09
CA GLN A 65 -13.49 -5.19 1.63
C GLN A 65 -14.65 -5.79 0.82
N LEU A 66 -15.32 -6.82 1.34
CA LEU A 66 -16.48 -7.44 0.68
C LEU A 66 -17.79 -6.74 1.04
N THR A 67 -17.93 -6.30 2.29
CA THR A 67 -19.23 -5.83 2.82
C THR A 67 -19.37 -4.31 2.77
N ARG A 68 -18.28 -3.56 2.72
CA ARG A 68 -18.32 -2.10 2.62
C ARG A 68 -18.82 -1.68 1.24
N LYS A 69 -20.06 -1.24 1.20
CA LYS A 69 -20.59 -0.56 0.01
C LYS A 69 -19.92 0.80 -0.14
N VAL A 70 -18.92 0.87 -1.00
CA VAL A 70 -18.29 2.15 -1.37
C VAL A 70 -19.18 2.80 -2.40
N SER A 71 -19.73 3.98 -2.08
CA SER A 71 -20.52 4.74 -3.04
C SER A 71 -19.66 5.22 -4.22
N ASP A 72 -20.29 5.49 -5.35
CA ASP A 72 -19.58 6.04 -6.51
C ASP A 72 -18.94 7.40 -6.20
N ALA A 73 -19.53 8.17 -5.28
CA ALA A 73 -18.96 9.42 -4.81
C ALA A 73 -17.66 9.20 -4.01
N GLU A 74 -17.65 8.24 -3.09
CA GLU A 74 -16.42 7.88 -2.32
C GLU A 74 -15.33 7.32 -3.24
N ARG A 75 -15.69 6.47 -4.21
CA ARG A 75 -14.77 5.94 -5.21
C ARG A 75 -14.14 7.07 -6.03
N ARG A 76 -14.97 7.96 -6.56
CA ARG A 76 -14.49 9.16 -7.28
C ARG A 76 -13.60 10.05 -6.40
N ALA A 77 -13.98 10.29 -5.16
CA ALA A 77 -13.16 11.08 -4.22
C ALA A 77 -11.79 10.45 -3.97
N ALA A 78 -11.72 9.12 -3.84
CA ALA A 78 -10.46 8.39 -3.69
C ALA A 78 -9.57 8.50 -4.94
N VAL A 79 -10.14 8.40 -6.14
CA VAL A 79 -9.43 8.59 -7.41
C VAL A 79 -8.91 10.03 -7.52
N ILE A 80 -9.74 11.03 -7.24
CA ILE A 80 -9.35 12.46 -7.26
C ILE A 80 -8.19 12.72 -6.29
N ASP A 81 -8.23 12.13 -5.10
CA ASP A 81 -7.15 12.28 -4.13
C ASP A 81 -5.82 11.73 -4.65
N ARG A 82 -5.82 10.50 -5.21
CA ARG A 82 -4.62 9.87 -5.80
C ARG A 82 -4.11 10.66 -7.01
N VAL A 83 -5.01 11.08 -7.90
CA VAL A 83 -4.67 11.94 -9.04
C VAL A 83 -4.07 13.27 -8.58
N SER A 84 -4.52 13.84 -7.47
CA SER A 84 -3.97 15.10 -6.93
C SER A 84 -2.47 14.99 -6.56
N LEU A 85 -2.02 13.79 -6.17
CA LEU A 85 -0.60 13.48 -5.99
C LEU A 85 0.12 13.35 -7.33
N LEU A 86 -0.47 12.60 -8.27
CA LEU A 86 0.20 12.14 -9.51
C LEU A 86 0.20 13.18 -10.63
N ARG A 87 -0.81 14.06 -10.72
CA ARG A 87 -1.02 15.00 -11.86
C ARG A 87 0.20 15.85 -12.23
N ARG A 88 1.09 16.11 -11.26
CA ARG A 88 2.32 16.88 -11.46
C ARG A 88 3.40 16.11 -12.22
N PHE A 89 3.20 14.81 -12.40
CA PHE A 89 4.12 13.87 -13.06
C PHE A 89 3.51 13.26 -14.31
N ILE A 90 2.28 13.64 -14.66
CA ILE A 90 1.54 13.12 -15.82
C ILE A 90 1.52 14.19 -16.90
N ASP A 91 1.90 13.80 -18.11
CA ASP A 91 1.82 14.55 -19.34
C ASP A 91 1.37 13.64 -20.51
N PRO A 92 1.14 14.18 -21.73
CA PRO A 92 0.71 13.37 -22.87
C PRO A 92 1.70 12.26 -23.31
N GLU A 93 2.97 12.34 -22.92
CA GLU A 93 4.00 11.34 -23.24
C GLU A 93 4.14 10.27 -22.15
N THR A 94 3.44 10.44 -21.03
CA THR A 94 3.54 9.52 -19.89
C THR A 94 3.13 8.10 -20.27
N VAL A 95 4.00 7.14 -19.95
CA VAL A 95 3.70 5.71 -19.87
C VAL A 95 3.55 5.36 -18.40
N PHE A 96 2.31 5.11 -17.99
CA PHE A 96 1.94 4.89 -16.60
C PHE A 96 1.83 3.41 -16.27
N LEU A 97 2.31 3.00 -15.09
CA LEU A 97 2.12 1.65 -14.55
C LEU A 97 1.51 1.76 -13.14
N GLU A 98 0.34 1.20 -12.93
CA GLU A 98 -0.24 1.02 -11.59
C GLU A 98 0.00 -0.41 -11.11
N ILE A 99 0.65 -0.58 -9.94
CA ILE A 99 0.86 -1.86 -9.27
C ILE A 99 -0.22 -2.02 -8.21
N GLY A 100 -0.96 -3.13 -8.24
CA GLY A 100 -2.15 -3.32 -7.43
C GLY A 100 -3.29 -2.44 -7.94
N ALA A 101 -3.57 -2.49 -9.23
CA ALA A 101 -4.52 -1.60 -9.89
C ALA A 101 -5.97 -1.82 -9.42
N GLY A 102 -6.29 -2.99 -8.87
CA GLY A 102 -7.64 -3.32 -8.44
C GLY A 102 -8.64 -3.16 -9.58
N ASP A 103 -9.72 -2.43 -9.37
CA ASP A 103 -10.77 -2.18 -10.37
C ASP A 103 -10.32 -1.22 -11.51
N GLY A 104 -9.06 -0.79 -11.52
CA GLY A 104 -8.49 0.08 -12.53
C GLY A 104 -9.02 1.51 -12.55
N SER A 105 -9.82 1.92 -11.57
CA SER A 105 -10.44 3.24 -11.54
C SER A 105 -9.43 4.39 -11.66
N LEU A 106 -8.27 4.27 -11.02
CA LEU A 106 -7.20 5.28 -11.14
C LEU A 106 -6.51 5.18 -12.50
N THR A 107 -6.16 3.96 -12.95
CA THR A 107 -5.55 3.75 -14.27
C THR A 107 -6.41 4.32 -15.39
N LEU A 108 -7.73 4.08 -15.35
CA LEU A 108 -8.68 4.62 -16.32
C LEU A 108 -8.73 6.16 -16.32
N GLU A 109 -8.65 6.79 -15.15
CA GLU A 109 -8.59 8.24 -15.06
C GLU A 109 -7.27 8.79 -15.61
N VAL A 110 -6.13 8.17 -15.28
CA VAL A 110 -4.80 8.56 -15.79
C VAL A 110 -4.72 8.37 -17.31
N ALA A 111 -5.35 7.33 -17.86
CA ALA A 111 -5.36 7.05 -19.30
C ALA A 111 -5.99 8.17 -20.15
N ARG A 112 -6.77 9.07 -19.55
CA ARG A 112 -7.32 10.24 -20.25
C ARG A 112 -6.25 11.27 -20.61
N HIS A 113 -5.13 11.25 -19.88
CA HIS A 113 -4.05 12.25 -19.96
C HIS A 113 -2.70 11.67 -20.38
N ALA A 114 -2.50 10.36 -20.25
CA ALA A 114 -1.27 9.66 -20.54
C ALA A 114 -1.29 9.02 -21.95
N ARG A 115 -0.11 8.72 -22.49
CA ARG A 115 0.07 8.03 -23.77
C ARG A 115 -0.37 6.58 -23.69
N LYS A 116 0.05 5.87 -22.64
CA LYS A 116 -0.26 4.46 -22.40
C LYS A 116 -0.29 4.19 -20.90
N CYS A 117 -1.12 3.24 -20.48
CA CYS A 117 -1.20 2.78 -19.11
C CYS A 117 -1.12 1.27 -19.04
N TYR A 118 -0.48 0.75 -18.00
CA TYR A 118 -0.49 -0.63 -17.59
C TYR A 118 -1.20 -0.75 -16.24
N ALA A 119 -2.24 -1.60 -16.18
CA ALA A 119 -2.92 -1.96 -14.95
C ALA A 119 -2.43 -3.34 -14.50
N LEU A 120 -1.54 -3.39 -13.51
CA LEU A 120 -0.95 -4.63 -13.00
C LEU A 120 -1.61 -5.05 -11.69
N ASP A 121 -2.10 -6.28 -11.64
CA ASP A 121 -2.67 -6.89 -10.42
C ASP A 121 -2.43 -8.39 -10.40
N VAL A 122 -2.60 -9.02 -9.24
CA VAL A 122 -2.52 -10.49 -9.07
C VAL A 122 -3.83 -11.18 -9.41
N SER A 123 -4.95 -10.46 -9.48
CA SER A 123 -6.28 -10.99 -9.74
C SER A 123 -6.73 -10.74 -11.18
N ARG A 124 -6.82 -11.81 -11.96
CA ARG A 124 -7.38 -11.77 -13.32
C ARG A 124 -8.86 -11.33 -13.32
N GLU A 125 -9.61 -11.74 -12.31
CA GLU A 125 -11.05 -11.43 -12.21
C GLU A 125 -11.26 -9.92 -12.05
N ILE A 126 -10.50 -9.28 -11.17
CA ILE A 126 -10.58 -7.83 -10.93
C ILE A 126 -10.18 -7.05 -12.20
N LEU A 127 -9.12 -7.48 -12.88
CA LEU A 127 -8.65 -6.85 -14.12
C LEU A 127 -9.62 -6.99 -15.31
N SER A 128 -10.49 -7.99 -15.31
CA SER A 128 -11.40 -8.27 -16.43
C SER A 128 -12.37 -7.13 -16.77
N GLY A 129 -12.69 -6.29 -15.77
CA GLY A 129 -13.53 -5.09 -15.92
C GLY A 129 -12.81 -3.87 -16.49
N VAL A 130 -11.47 -3.90 -16.60
CA VAL A 130 -10.67 -2.76 -17.05
C VAL A 130 -10.56 -2.75 -18.58
N GLN A 131 -11.31 -1.87 -19.24
CA GLN A 131 -11.32 -1.77 -20.70
C GLN A 131 -11.15 -0.31 -21.15
N HIS A 132 -10.06 -0.01 -21.85
CA HIS A 132 -9.80 1.30 -22.44
C HIS A 132 -8.72 1.18 -23.54
N PRO A 133 -8.78 1.90 -24.66
CA PRO A 133 -7.82 1.77 -25.78
C PRO A 133 -6.35 2.03 -25.40
N ARG A 134 -6.10 2.80 -24.35
CA ARG A 134 -4.75 3.13 -23.87
C ARG A 134 -4.33 2.31 -22.65
N VAL A 135 -5.15 1.36 -22.18
CA VAL A 135 -4.86 0.55 -21.01
C VAL A 135 -4.64 -0.89 -21.41
N GLU A 136 -3.52 -1.44 -20.97
CA GLU A 136 -3.18 -2.86 -21.05
C GLU A 136 -3.22 -3.44 -19.63
N THR A 137 -3.99 -4.51 -19.44
CA THR A 137 -4.05 -5.24 -18.17
C THR A 137 -2.91 -6.26 -18.10
N VAL A 138 -2.22 -6.32 -16.99
CA VAL A 138 -1.03 -7.16 -16.79
C VAL A 138 -1.22 -8.01 -15.53
N LEU A 139 -1.20 -9.33 -15.69
CA LEU A 139 -1.26 -10.27 -14.57
C LEU A 139 0.14 -10.44 -13.96
N SER A 140 0.23 -10.38 -12.64
CA SER A 140 1.45 -10.57 -11.86
C SER A 140 1.28 -11.69 -10.83
N ASP A 141 2.39 -12.28 -10.42
CA ASP A 141 2.48 -13.20 -9.29
C ASP A 141 2.75 -12.48 -7.93
N GLY A 142 2.66 -11.13 -7.93
CA GLY A 142 3.00 -10.28 -6.80
C GLY A 142 4.43 -9.72 -6.86
N CYS A 143 5.34 -10.33 -7.60
CA CYS A 143 6.74 -9.90 -7.76
C CYS A 143 7.09 -9.49 -9.19
N SER A 144 6.58 -10.22 -10.17
CA SER A 144 6.87 -9.96 -11.58
C SER A 144 6.19 -8.67 -12.08
N VAL A 145 6.88 -7.98 -12.99
CA VAL A 145 6.37 -6.80 -13.68
C VAL A 145 6.60 -7.03 -15.18
N PRO A 146 5.74 -7.85 -15.84
CA PRO A 146 5.96 -8.29 -17.21
C PRO A 146 5.54 -7.21 -18.23
N VAL A 147 6.22 -6.06 -18.18
CA VAL A 147 6.13 -4.96 -19.15
C VAL A 147 7.52 -4.69 -19.75
N PRO A 148 7.63 -4.08 -20.93
CA PRO A 148 8.93 -3.87 -21.57
C PRO A 148 9.92 -3.09 -20.68
N ALA A 149 11.19 -3.49 -20.71
CA ALA A 149 12.24 -2.80 -19.98
C ALA A 149 12.39 -1.33 -20.44
N ASN A 150 12.68 -0.43 -19.49
CA ASN A 150 12.85 1.00 -19.73
C ASN A 150 11.69 1.68 -20.49
N SER A 151 10.46 1.21 -20.31
CA SER A 151 9.29 1.73 -21.03
C SER A 151 8.38 2.62 -20.17
N VAL A 152 8.42 2.47 -18.86
CA VAL A 152 7.53 3.14 -17.90
C VAL A 152 8.17 4.45 -17.45
N THR A 153 7.49 5.59 -17.63
CA THR A 153 7.98 6.89 -17.14
C THR A 153 7.47 7.22 -15.74
N LEU A 154 6.28 6.69 -15.38
CA LEU A 154 5.69 6.87 -14.06
C LEU A 154 5.06 5.56 -13.59
N ALA A 155 5.60 4.98 -12.54
CA ALA A 155 4.97 3.87 -11.82
C ALA A 155 4.32 4.35 -10.51
N TYR A 156 3.28 3.66 -10.07
CA TYR A 156 2.55 3.98 -8.85
C TYR A 156 2.08 2.72 -8.13
N SER A 157 2.11 2.73 -6.80
CA SER A 157 1.39 1.77 -5.97
C SER A 157 0.74 2.47 -4.77
N PHE A 158 -0.41 1.95 -4.36
CA PHE A 158 -1.14 2.44 -3.19
C PHE A 158 -1.57 1.27 -2.32
N GLN A 159 -1.05 1.19 -1.10
CA GLN A 159 -1.37 0.13 -0.14
C GLN A 159 -1.05 -1.27 -0.72
N VAL A 160 0.16 -1.46 -1.23
CA VAL A 160 0.64 -2.73 -1.80
C VAL A 160 1.87 -3.24 -1.06
N MET A 161 2.86 -2.37 -0.84
CA MET A 161 4.17 -2.77 -0.27
C MET A 161 4.07 -3.47 1.08
N GLU A 162 3.09 -3.10 1.90
CA GLU A 162 2.84 -3.69 3.22
C GLU A 162 2.36 -5.14 3.16
N HIS A 163 1.75 -5.53 2.05
CA HIS A 163 1.19 -6.88 1.84
C HIS A 163 2.20 -7.88 1.26
N ILE A 164 3.37 -7.41 0.86
CA ILE A 164 4.39 -8.22 0.22
C ILE A 164 5.43 -8.66 1.26
N HIS A 165 5.86 -9.92 1.20
CA HIS A 165 6.94 -10.41 2.05
C HIS A 165 8.22 -9.59 1.80
N PRO A 166 9.04 -9.27 2.83
CA PRO A 166 10.19 -8.39 2.66
C PRO A 166 11.20 -8.80 1.58
N GLU A 167 11.40 -10.12 1.37
CA GLU A 167 12.27 -10.64 0.30
C GLU A 167 11.66 -10.37 -1.08
N ASP A 168 10.37 -10.63 -1.22
CA ASP A 168 9.62 -10.47 -2.47
C ASP A 168 9.44 -8.99 -2.81
N ALA A 169 9.29 -8.13 -1.79
CA ALA A 169 9.24 -6.67 -1.97
C ALA A 169 10.54 -6.13 -2.59
N LEU A 170 11.70 -6.64 -2.17
CA LEU A 170 12.97 -6.25 -2.79
C LEU A 170 13.06 -6.70 -4.25
N GLU A 171 12.58 -7.89 -4.55
CA GLU A 171 12.57 -8.43 -5.91
C GLU A 171 11.57 -7.67 -6.80
N GLN A 172 10.36 -7.43 -6.32
CA GLN A 172 9.38 -6.59 -7.04
C GLN A 172 9.97 -5.23 -7.38
N LEU A 173 10.66 -4.59 -6.43
CA LEU A 173 11.33 -3.31 -6.66
C LEU A 173 12.43 -3.39 -7.71
N ARG A 174 13.18 -4.51 -7.80
CA ARG A 174 14.19 -4.72 -8.87
C ARG A 174 13.52 -4.88 -10.23
N ASN A 175 12.46 -5.67 -10.31
CA ASN A 175 11.69 -5.86 -11.52
C ASN A 175 11.05 -4.54 -11.98
N LEU A 176 10.51 -3.78 -11.03
CA LEU A 176 9.99 -2.44 -11.28
C LEU A 176 11.07 -1.48 -11.79
N PHE A 177 12.24 -1.47 -11.16
CA PHE A 177 13.37 -0.63 -11.58
C PHE A 177 13.83 -0.96 -13.01
N ALA A 178 13.81 -2.23 -13.41
CA ALA A 178 14.17 -2.65 -14.76
C ALA A 178 13.22 -2.09 -15.82
N VAL A 179 11.92 -1.99 -15.53
CA VAL A 179 10.92 -1.50 -16.50
C VAL A 179 10.78 0.02 -16.51
N ILE A 180 11.19 0.72 -15.44
CA ILE A 180 11.20 2.19 -15.40
C ILE A 180 12.27 2.71 -16.36
N ALA A 181 11.90 3.68 -17.20
CA ALA A 181 12.81 4.39 -18.12
C ALA A 181 13.85 5.23 -17.36
N PRO A 182 14.99 5.56 -17.97
CA PRO A 182 15.89 6.59 -17.43
C PRO A 182 15.11 7.87 -17.10
N GLU A 183 15.41 8.52 -15.97
CA GLU A 183 14.68 9.68 -15.41
C GLU A 183 13.20 9.39 -15.04
N GLY A 184 12.69 8.20 -15.30
CA GLY A 184 11.39 7.76 -14.87
C GLY A 184 11.31 7.63 -13.34
N SER A 185 10.11 7.54 -12.80
CA SER A 185 9.93 7.53 -11.35
C SER A 185 8.86 6.55 -10.87
N TYR A 186 9.02 6.12 -9.62
CA TYR A 186 8.05 5.34 -8.88
C TYR A 186 7.51 6.14 -7.71
N VAL A 187 6.19 6.26 -7.60
CA VAL A 187 5.50 6.86 -6.47
C VAL A 187 4.85 5.74 -5.65
N CYS A 188 5.30 5.57 -4.43
CA CYS A 188 4.82 4.55 -3.49
C CYS A 188 4.08 5.21 -2.33
N VAL A 189 2.86 4.75 -2.07
CA VAL A 189 2.07 5.16 -0.91
C VAL A 189 1.72 3.92 -0.09
N THR A 190 2.16 3.90 1.18
CA THR A 190 1.99 2.77 2.10
C THR A 190 1.79 3.28 3.54
N PRO A 191 1.17 2.52 4.46
CA PRO A 191 1.01 2.93 5.84
C PRO A 191 2.36 2.94 6.58
N ASN A 192 2.42 3.76 7.63
CA ASN A 192 3.62 3.88 8.46
C ASN A 192 3.48 3.03 9.73
N ARG A 193 4.47 2.17 10.01
CA ARG A 193 4.47 1.32 11.21
C ARG A 193 4.45 2.10 12.53
N LEU A 194 4.88 3.36 12.54
CA LEU A 194 4.99 4.15 13.79
C LEU A 194 3.63 4.50 14.40
N ASN A 195 2.60 4.66 13.58
CA ASN A 195 1.21 4.87 14.03
C ASN A 195 0.29 3.67 13.79
N GLY A 196 0.87 2.57 13.30
CA GLY A 196 0.19 1.28 13.10
C GLY A 196 -0.09 0.50 14.39
N PRO A 197 -0.46 -0.78 14.25
CA PRO A 197 -0.72 -1.46 12.98
C PRO A 197 -1.99 -0.96 12.27
N HIS A 198 -2.03 -1.13 10.94
CA HIS A 198 -3.14 -0.65 10.10
C HIS A 198 -4.03 -1.78 9.58
N ASP A 199 -3.62 -3.05 9.75
CA ASP A 199 -4.44 -4.25 9.49
C ASP A 199 -5.37 -4.58 10.68
N VAL A 200 -5.97 -5.77 10.67
CA VAL A 200 -6.86 -6.24 11.76
C VAL A 200 -6.13 -6.36 13.10
N SER A 201 -4.80 -6.50 13.11
CA SER A 201 -3.98 -6.55 14.32
C SER A 201 -4.11 -5.30 15.20
N LYS A 202 -4.55 -4.17 14.63
CA LYS A 202 -4.79 -2.91 15.38
C LYS A 202 -5.68 -3.05 16.62
N PHE A 203 -6.50 -4.09 16.66
CA PHE A 203 -7.38 -4.36 17.80
C PHE A 203 -6.70 -5.16 18.92
N TYR A 204 -5.66 -5.92 18.60
CA TYR A 204 -5.06 -6.92 19.48
C TYR A 204 -3.58 -6.69 19.76
N ASP A 205 -2.79 -6.27 18.78
CA ASP A 205 -1.33 -6.21 18.82
C ASP A 205 -0.78 -4.78 18.70
N PRO A 206 0.44 -4.55 19.18
CA PRO A 206 1.17 -3.29 18.94
C PRO A 206 1.86 -3.22 17.57
N VAL A 207 1.95 -4.34 16.83
CA VAL A 207 2.56 -4.47 15.51
C VAL A 207 1.63 -5.21 14.56
N ALA A 208 1.79 -5.01 13.26
CA ALA A 208 1.05 -5.76 12.25
C ALA A 208 1.49 -7.23 12.24
N ARG A 209 0.54 -8.13 12.33
CA ARG A 209 0.73 -9.59 12.32
C ARG A 209 -0.15 -10.29 11.29
N GLY A 210 -1.16 -9.59 10.79
CA GLY A 210 -2.03 -10.07 9.72
C GLY A 210 -1.39 -9.90 8.34
N PHE A 211 -2.20 -9.54 7.36
CA PHE A 211 -1.75 -9.39 5.96
C PHE A 211 -0.89 -8.16 5.68
N HIS A 212 -0.71 -7.25 6.62
CA HIS A 212 0.44 -6.36 6.57
C HIS A 212 1.69 -7.13 7.00
N LEU A 213 2.33 -7.80 6.04
CA LEU A 213 3.53 -8.60 6.31
C LEU A 213 4.69 -7.72 6.78
N LYS A 214 4.75 -6.47 6.31
CA LYS A 214 5.66 -5.45 6.82
C LYS A 214 5.15 -4.03 6.54
N GLU A 215 4.84 -3.28 7.59
CA GLU A 215 4.66 -1.82 7.49
C GLU A 215 6.02 -1.12 7.57
N TYR A 216 6.20 -0.06 6.78
CA TYR A 216 7.48 0.65 6.62
C TYR A 216 7.44 2.03 7.24
N THR A 217 8.62 2.56 7.59
CA THR A 217 8.86 4.01 7.73
C THR A 217 9.38 4.58 6.40
N ALA A 218 9.36 5.90 6.26
CA ALA A 218 9.96 6.54 5.09
C ALA A 218 11.47 6.25 4.98
N ALA A 219 12.17 6.16 6.13
CA ALA A 219 13.59 5.81 6.16
C ALA A 219 13.87 4.38 5.67
N GLU A 220 13.06 3.41 6.09
CA GLU A 220 13.18 2.01 5.67
C GLU A 220 12.90 1.85 4.17
N LEU A 221 11.86 2.53 3.67
CA LEU A 221 11.49 2.45 2.25
C LEU A 221 12.52 3.18 1.37
N GLU A 222 13.07 4.32 1.81
CA GLU A 222 14.20 4.98 1.12
C GLU A 222 15.39 4.02 1.00
N ALA A 223 15.76 3.33 2.08
CA ALA A 223 16.88 2.40 2.07
C ALA A 223 16.68 1.27 1.05
N LEU A 224 15.45 0.74 0.91
CA LEU A 224 15.11 -0.25 -0.12
C LEU A 224 15.25 0.35 -1.53
N PHE A 225 14.73 1.54 -1.78
CA PHE A 225 14.84 2.20 -3.07
C PHE A 225 16.30 2.44 -3.46
N ARG A 226 17.13 2.93 -2.53
CA ARG A 226 18.57 3.12 -2.76
C ARG A 226 19.28 1.80 -3.06
N ARG A 227 18.94 0.75 -2.34
CA ARG A 227 19.51 -0.59 -2.55
C ARG A 227 19.22 -1.15 -3.94
N VAL A 228 18.09 -0.79 -4.52
CA VAL A 228 17.69 -1.20 -5.88
C VAL A 228 18.36 -0.36 -6.97
N GLY A 229 18.77 0.88 -6.67
CA GLY A 229 19.47 1.75 -7.60
C GLY A 229 18.80 3.11 -7.88
N PHE A 230 17.65 3.40 -7.24
CA PHE A 230 17.03 4.71 -7.40
C PHE A 230 17.96 5.83 -6.91
N SER A 231 18.18 6.83 -7.76
CA SER A 231 19.16 7.90 -7.55
C SER A 231 18.65 9.00 -6.62
N LYS A 232 17.34 9.24 -6.59
CA LYS A 232 16.72 10.32 -5.81
C LYS A 232 15.43 9.85 -5.18
N VAL A 233 15.20 10.23 -3.90
CA VAL A 233 13.97 9.94 -3.18
C VAL A 233 13.43 11.22 -2.55
N GLU A 234 12.17 11.53 -2.82
CA GLU A 234 11.46 12.74 -2.38
C GLU A 234 10.19 12.33 -1.63
N ALA A 235 9.81 13.08 -0.61
CA ALA A 235 8.60 12.83 0.17
C ALA A 235 7.47 13.80 -0.22
N TYR A 236 6.25 13.27 -0.24
CA TYR A 236 5.03 14.02 -0.55
C TYR A 236 3.95 13.80 0.52
N PRO A 237 4.18 14.20 1.78
CA PRO A 237 3.16 14.10 2.80
C PRO A 237 1.93 14.90 2.43
N ARG A 238 0.76 14.45 2.95
CA ARG A 238 -0.50 15.17 2.79
C ARG A 238 -0.67 16.21 3.90
N PHE A 239 -0.85 17.47 3.52
CA PHE A 239 -1.10 18.56 4.45
C PHE A 239 -2.30 19.39 3.99
N ARG A 240 -3.30 19.56 4.87
CA ARG A 240 -4.55 20.30 4.57
C ARG A 240 -5.20 19.88 3.24
N GLY A 241 -5.24 18.57 2.99
CA GLY A 241 -5.86 18.00 1.79
C GLY A 241 -5.01 18.07 0.51
N ARG A 242 -3.76 18.56 0.58
CA ARG A 242 -2.85 18.66 -0.58
C ARG A 242 -1.56 17.90 -0.33
N TYR A 243 -1.03 17.26 -1.36
CA TYR A 243 0.31 16.67 -1.31
C TYR A 243 1.36 17.76 -1.57
N ILE A 244 2.25 17.94 -0.62
CA ILE A 244 3.34 18.93 -0.70
C ILE A 244 4.69 18.23 -0.78
N ARG A 245 5.58 18.71 -1.65
CA ARG A 245 6.97 18.23 -1.66
C ARG A 245 7.68 18.69 -0.40
N MET A 246 8.28 17.75 0.32
CA MET A 246 9.03 18.01 1.55
C MET A 246 10.39 17.32 1.48
N PRO A 247 11.47 17.95 1.99
CA PRO A 247 12.75 17.27 2.09
C PRO A 247 12.63 16.00 2.94
N LEU A 248 13.11 14.88 2.42
CA LEU A 248 12.97 13.58 3.09
C LEU A 248 13.61 13.56 4.49
N GLY A 249 14.70 14.32 4.68
CA GLY A 249 15.34 14.50 5.99
C GLY A 249 14.36 15.03 7.05
N VAL A 250 13.46 15.95 6.69
CA VAL A 250 12.43 16.48 7.60
C VAL A 250 11.46 15.38 8.03
N ILE A 251 10.99 14.57 7.08
CA ILE A 251 10.12 13.43 7.39
C ILE A 251 10.83 12.43 8.29
N LYS A 252 12.07 12.05 7.97
CA LYS A 252 12.87 11.11 8.76
C LYS A 252 13.12 11.62 10.17
N SER A 253 13.42 12.91 10.35
CA SER A 253 13.59 13.53 11.65
C SER A 253 12.29 13.52 12.46
N PHE A 254 11.16 13.81 11.80
CA PHE A 254 9.83 13.73 12.42
C PHE A 254 9.51 12.28 12.84
N GLU A 255 9.74 11.30 11.98
CA GLU A 255 9.54 9.88 12.29
C GLU A 255 10.42 9.43 13.46
N TRP A 256 11.69 9.87 13.48
CA TRP A 256 12.61 9.54 14.55
C TRP A 256 12.13 10.10 15.90
N LEU A 257 11.79 11.39 15.97
CA LEU A 257 11.24 12.02 17.17
C LEU A 257 9.93 11.36 17.61
N PHE A 258 9.03 11.10 16.67
CA PHE A 258 7.75 10.42 16.95
C PHE A 258 7.99 9.00 17.46
N GLY A 259 9.00 8.31 16.94
CA GLY A 259 9.41 6.97 17.35
C GLY A 259 9.90 6.86 18.79
N LEU A 260 10.44 7.95 19.36
CA LEU A 260 10.87 8.00 20.76
C LEU A 260 9.71 7.99 21.77
N LEU A 261 8.50 8.32 21.32
CA LEU A 261 7.32 8.32 22.17
C LEU A 261 6.87 6.89 22.52
N PRO A 262 6.40 6.64 23.75
CA PRO A 262 5.77 5.38 24.13
C PRO A 262 4.63 4.99 23.18
N TYR A 263 4.43 3.70 22.93
CA TYR A 263 3.43 3.18 22.00
C TYR A 263 2.02 3.74 22.23
N SER A 264 1.59 3.81 23.50
CA SER A 264 0.28 4.36 23.87
C SER A 264 0.07 5.81 23.43
N ILE A 265 1.13 6.63 23.58
CA ILE A 265 1.13 8.03 23.15
C ILE A 265 1.13 8.11 21.62
N ARG A 266 2.02 7.35 20.95
CA ARG A 266 2.07 7.29 19.47
C ARG A 266 0.72 6.88 18.88
N LYS A 267 0.09 5.85 19.42
CA LYS A 267 -1.22 5.37 18.97
C LYS A 267 -2.32 6.43 19.13
N ARG A 268 -2.31 7.18 20.24
CA ARG A 268 -3.29 8.26 20.49
C ARG A 268 -3.07 9.46 19.58
N ILE A 269 -1.84 9.92 19.46
CA ILE A 269 -1.49 11.10 18.66
C ILE A 269 -1.54 10.78 17.16
N GLY A 270 -1.05 9.61 16.75
CA GLY A 270 -1.00 9.16 15.37
C GLY A 270 -2.37 9.03 14.68
N ARG A 271 -3.46 8.96 15.47
CA ARG A 271 -4.84 8.99 14.95
C ARG A 271 -5.35 10.39 14.61
N LYS A 272 -4.66 11.44 15.06
CA LYS A 272 -5.03 12.81 14.69
C LYS A 272 -4.80 13.02 13.19
N PRO A 273 -5.76 13.55 12.42
CA PRO A 273 -5.68 13.62 10.95
C PRO A 273 -4.39 14.26 10.42
N ILE A 274 -3.91 15.32 11.08
CA ILE A 274 -2.67 15.99 10.69
C ILE A 274 -1.46 15.05 10.84
N ILE A 275 -1.35 14.35 11.98
CA ILE A 275 -0.24 13.43 12.24
C ILE A 275 -0.33 12.19 11.34
N GLN A 276 -1.54 11.64 11.16
CA GLN A 276 -1.77 10.51 10.27
C GLN A 276 -1.34 10.83 8.83
N ASN A 277 -1.72 12.01 8.33
CA ASN A 277 -1.35 12.46 7.00
C ASN A 277 0.16 12.75 6.85
N MET A 278 0.82 13.22 7.91
CA MET A 278 2.27 13.43 7.93
C MET A 278 3.06 12.12 7.99
N LEU A 279 2.52 11.11 8.68
CA LEU A 279 3.13 9.79 8.81
C LEU A 279 2.85 8.87 7.62
N GLN A 280 1.79 9.10 6.85
CA GLN A 280 1.57 8.29 5.64
C GLN A 280 2.82 8.35 4.76
N VAL A 281 3.44 7.19 4.52
CA VAL A 281 4.62 7.13 3.66
C VAL A 281 4.18 7.34 2.22
N SER A 282 4.55 8.47 1.66
CA SER A 282 4.30 8.84 0.26
C SER A 282 5.61 9.31 -0.34
N LEU A 283 6.32 8.41 -1.02
CA LEU A 283 7.64 8.66 -1.58
C LEU A 283 7.64 8.55 -3.09
N ARG A 284 8.39 9.44 -3.76
CA ARG A 284 8.75 9.34 -5.17
C ARG A 284 10.23 9.00 -5.26
N ALA A 285 10.54 7.91 -5.94
CA ALA A 285 11.90 7.48 -6.25
C ALA A 285 12.17 7.64 -7.75
N THR A 286 13.28 8.26 -8.14
CA THR A 286 13.67 8.48 -9.56
C THR A 286 14.83 7.56 -9.91
N LYS A 287 14.76 6.92 -11.08
CA LYS A 287 15.82 6.06 -11.65
C LYS A 287 17.02 6.84 -12.10
#